data_4d9d63304005d60bedac643291b5ca33
#
_entry.id   4d9d63304005d60bedac643291b5ca33
#
_cell.length_a   1.000
_cell.length_b   1.000
_cell.length_c   1.000
_cell.angle_alpha   90.00
_cell.angle_beta   90.00
_cell.angle_gamma   90.00
#
_symmetry.space_group_name_H-M   'P 1'
#
loop_
_entity.id
_entity.type
_entity.pdbx_description
1 polymer ?
#
loop_
_entity_poly.entity_id
_entity_poly.type
_entity_poly.pdbx_seq_one_letter_code
_entity_poly.pdbx_strand_id
1 'polypeptide(L)'
;MYSSLHNHSEFSVLDGYGHPQEYLERAKSVGLNAFAITEHGNAYSWIYFDELKKNYPEIKMIYGVELYECFDMSVKDSNSKYFHLVALAKNERGRVALNEIVTQSNFEGFYFKPRIDLAHLRPYADDLIILSACLASKLARESDYGQCVKYINEYKSTFPNFFLEMQSHNTDEQRRYNQKVLELAEATNTEFVITTDSHAATKDDLYYQARHVQIAHDDETLTELYDGCYIQSEAEIYEVMSSQIGEENVKLGLASTNKVADMIENVDMPFQAPQLPTYPLPDGFEDNL
;
A
#
# COMPACT_ATOMS: atom_id res chain seq x y z
N MET A 1 13.06 7.48 -14.32
CA MET A 1 13.12 6.67 -13.06
C MET A 1 12.02 7.15 -12.13
N TYR A 2 11.34 6.25 -11.47
CA TYR A 2 10.24 6.52 -10.55
C TYR A 2 10.39 5.65 -9.28
N SER A 3 9.53 5.85 -8.30
CA SER A 3 9.47 5.06 -7.07
C SER A 3 8.18 4.25 -7.04
N SER A 4 8.24 2.93 -6.78
CA SER A 4 7.06 2.07 -6.66
C SER A 4 6.52 2.17 -5.23
N LEU A 5 5.29 2.69 -5.08
CA LEU A 5 4.73 3.06 -3.78
C LEU A 5 3.58 2.15 -3.30
N HIS A 6 3.13 1.20 -4.13
CA HIS A 6 2.02 0.29 -3.82
C HIS A 6 2.31 -1.10 -4.39
N ASN A 7 2.65 -2.06 -3.52
CA ASN A 7 3.07 -3.40 -3.92
C ASN A 7 2.68 -4.46 -2.89
N HIS A 8 2.33 -5.64 -3.38
CA HIS A 8 1.86 -6.81 -2.64
C HIS A 8 2.68 -8.04 -3.02
N SER A 9 3.37 -8.62 -2.06
CA SER A 9 4.09 -9.88 -2.23
C SER A 9 3.22 -11.08 -1.80
N GLU A 10 3.80 -12.28 -1.75
CA GLU A 10 3.15 -13.49 -1.23
C GLU A 10 2.57 -13.32 0.20
N PHE A 11 2.98 -12.28 0.93
CA PHE A 11 2.46 -11.95 2.26
C PHE A 11 1.11 -11.23 2.24
N SER A 12 0.64 -10.78 1.06
CA SER A 12 -0.77 -10.51 0.78
C SER A 12 -1.44 -11.83 0.39
N VAL A 13 -1.71 -12.65 1.42
CA VAL A 13 -2.03 -14.08 1.30
C VAL A 13 -3.22 -14.31 0.37
N LEU A 14 -3.06 -15.23 -0.60
CA LEU A 14 -4.02 -15.59 -1.64
C LEU A 14 -4.34 -14.46 -2.63
N ASP A 15 -3.51 -13.42 -2.68
CA ASP A 15 -3.67 -12.30 -3.59
C ASP A 15 -2.36 -11.98 -4.31
N GLY A 16 -1.29 -11.62 -3.59
CA GLY A 16 0.04 -11.41 -4.16
C GLY A 16 0.78 -12.72 -4.48
N TYR A 17 1.68 -12.67 -5.44
CA TYR A 17 2.56 -13.77 -5.86
C TYR A 17 4.01 -13.31 -5.96
N GLY A 18 4.93 -14.12 -5.45
CA GLY A 18 6.37 -13.91 -5.53
C GLY A 18 7.01 -13.52 -4.21
N HIS A 19 8.27 -13.95 -4.06
CA HIS A 19 9.06 -13.66 -2.87
C HIS A 19 9.60 -12.22 -2.87
N PRO A 20 9.85 -11.60 -1.72
CA PRO A 20 10.43 -10.28 -1.61
C PRO A 20 11.68 -10.05 -2.47
N GLN A 21 12.54 -11.05 -2.60
CA GLN A 21 13.74 -10.97 -3.43
C GLN A 21 13.43 -10.75 -4.91
N GLU A 22 12.41 -11.44 -5.45
CA GLU A 22 12.02 -11.34 -6.86
C GLU A 22 11.53 -9.92 -7.19
N TYR A 23 10.80 -9.31 -6.25
CA TYR A 23 10.37 -7.91 -6.35
C TYR A 23 11.56 -6.94 -6.39
N LEU A 24 12.56 -7.12 -5.52
CA LEU A 24 13.75 -6.26 -5.50
C LEU A 24 14.63 -6.48 -6.74
N GLU A 25 14.77 -7.70 -7.23
CA GLU A 25 15.46 -7.99 -8.48
C GLU A 25 14.79 -7.32 -9.67
N ARG A 26 13.46 -7.37 -9.75
CA ARG A 26 12.70 -6.68 -10.78
C ARG A 26 12.80 -5.17 -10.63
N ALA A 27 12.64 -4.61 -9.42
CA ALA A 27 12.77 -3.19 -9.12
C ALA A 27 14.13 -2.65 -9.59
N LYS A 28 15.20 -3.37 -9.29
CA LYS A 28 16.56 -3.05 -9.79
C LYS A 28 16.65 -3.12 -11.31
N SER A 29 16.08 -4.14 -11.93
CA SER A 29 16.15 -4.33 -13.38
C SER A 29 15.47 -3.22 -14.18
N VAL A 30 14.41 -2.61 -13.63
CA VAL A 30 13.69 -1.49 -14.24
C VAL A 30 14.15 -0.12 -13.73
N GLY A 31 15.13 -0.09 -12.83
CA GLY A 31 15.78 1.12 -12.35
C GLY A 31 14.93 1.95 -11.39
N LEU A 32 14.22 1.32 -10.44
CA LEU A 32 13.49 2.05 -9.40
C LEU A 32 14.42 2.72 -8.40
N ASN A 33 14.06 3.91 -7.94
CA ASN A 33 14.76 4.65 -6.89
C ASN A 33 14.35 4.19 -5.48
N ALA A 34 13.07 3.84 -5.31
CA ALA A 34 12.52 3.37 -4.06
C ALA A 34 11.43 2.31 -4.32
N PHE A 35 11.23 1.47 -3.31
CA PHE A 35 10.24 0.41 -3.32
C PHE A 35 9.49 0.40 -1.98
N ALA A 36 8.18 0.58 -2.00
CA ALA A 36 7.33 0.48 -0.83
C ALA A 36 6.71 -0.91 -0.72
N ILE A 37 6.64 -1.41 0.50
CA ILE A 37 5.98 -2.66 0.87
C ILE A 37 4.65 -2.30 1.51
N THR A 38 3.54 -2.73 0.91
CA THR A 38 2.19 -2.29 1.32
C THR A 38 1.20 -3.45 1.35
N GLU A 39 1.56 -4.52 2.06
CA GLU A 39 0.72 -5.72 2.18
C GLU A 39 -0.68 -5.39 2.72
N HIS A 40 -1.67 -6.19 2.36
CA HIS A 40 -3.06 -6.05 2.80
C HIS A 40 -3.22 -6.23 4.31
N GLY A 41 -3.39 -5.14 5.05
CA GLY A 41 -3.72 -5.12 6.47
C GLY A 41 -2.68 -5.77 7.38
N ASN A 42 -1.44 -5.95 6.93
CA ASN A 42 -0.38 -6.58 7.70
C ASN A 42 1.01 -6.03 7.39
N ALA A 43 1.99 -6.39 8.21
CA ALA A 43 3.40 -6.02 8.09
C ALA A 43 4.33 -7.26 8.04
N TYR A 44 3.82 -8.41 7.57
CA TYR A 44 4.51 -9.68 7.67
C TYR A 44 5.79 -9.77 6.83
N SER A 45 5.83 -9.08 5.70
CA SER A 45 6.97 -9.06 4.78
C SER A 45 8.10 -8.11 5.20
N TRP A 46 7.86 -7.18 6.13
CA TRP A 46 8.82 -6.12 6.47
C TRP A 46 10.19 -6.62 6.85
N ILE A 47 10.26 -7.66 7.68
CA ILE A 47 11.53 -8.22 8.14
C ILE A 47 12.35 -8.81 6.99
N TYR A 48 11.70 -9.46 6.04
CA TYR A 48 12.38 -10.05 4.87
C TYR A 48 12.96 -8.98 3.95
N PHE A 49 12.20 -7.91 3.70
CA PHE A 49 12.71 -6.78 2.92
C PHE A 49 13.83 -6.04 3.64
N ASP A 50 13.75 -5.89 4.97
CA ASP A 50 14.81 -5.27 5.76
C ASP A 50 16.12 -6.08 5.73
N GLU A 51 16.04 -7.40 5.79
CA GLU A 51 17.20 -8.28 5.63
C GLU A 51 17.81 -8.20 4.23
N LEU A 52 16.97 -8.05 3.19
CA LEU A 52 17.39 -7.99 1.81
C LEU A 52 17.94 -6.62 1.40
N LYS A 53 17.51 -5.52 2.02
CA LYS A 53 17.88 -4.15 1.59
C LYS A 53 19.38 -3.90 1.47
N LYS A 54 20.20 -4.56 2.28
CA LYS A 54 21.67 -4.49 2.20
C LYS A 54 22.25 -4.99 0.88
N ASN A 55 21.51 -5.84 0.17
CA ASN A 55 21.89 -6.39 -1.13
C ASN A 55 21.44 -5.48 -2.29
N TYR A 56 20.59 -4.49 -2.00
CA TYR A 56 20.02 -3.54 -2.98
C TYR A 56 20.17 -2.09 -2.46
N PRO A 57 21.41 -1.64 -2.18
CA PRO A 57 21.65 -0.32 -1.57
C PRO A 57 21.23 0.86 -2.44
N GLU A 58 21.01 0.63 -3.74
CA GLU A 58 20.50 1.59 -4.70
C GLU A 58 19.00 1.83 -4.60
N ILE A 59 18.24 0.93 -3.92
CA ILE A 59 16.79 1.04 -3.78
C ILE A 59 16.46 1.40 -2.34
N LYS A 60 15.82 2.56 -2.15
CA LYS A 60 15.30 2.96 -0.85
C LYS A 60 14.09 2.11 -0.49
N MET A 61 14.16 1.40 0.64
CA MET A 61 13.03 0.64 1.15
C MET A 61 12.09 1.52 1.95
N ILE A 62 10.78 1.42 1.65
CA ILE A 62 9.72 2.17 2.32
C ILE A 62 8.75 1.18 2.95
N TYR A 63 8.48 1.36 4.25
CA TYR A 63 7.52 0.54 5.00
C TYR A 63 6.14 1.16 4.92
N GLY A 64 5.16 0.36 4.53
CA GLY A 64 3.78 0.77 4.40
C GLY A 64 2.82 -0.39 4.60
N VAL A 65 1.54 -0.09 4.60
CA VAL A 65 0.45 -1.07 4.67
C VAL A 65 -0.70 -0.54 3.82
N GLU A 66 -1.31 -1.38 3.01
CA GLU A 66 -2.62 -1.10 2.47
C GLU A 66 -3.68 -1.49 3.50
N LEU A 67 -4.25 -0.47 4.13
CA LEU A 67 -5.22 -0.61 5.22
C LEU A 67 -6.63 -0.89 4.68
N TYR A 68 -7.43 -1.59 5.47
CA TYR A 68 -8.87 -1.70 5.27
C TYR A 68 -9.57 -0.58 6.04
N GLU A 69 -9.71 0.59 5.40
CA GLU A 69 -10.41 1.73 5.99
C GLU A 69 -11.91 1.48 6.08
N CYS A 70 -12.56 1.93 7.16
CA CYS A 70 -14.01 1.92 7.30
C CYS A 70 -14.52 3.25 7.86
N PHE A 71 -15.82 3.48 7.87
CA PHE A 71 -16.40 4.68 8.45
C PHE A 71 -16.35 4.69 9.98
N ASP A 72 -16.59 3.53 10.59
CA ASP A 72 -16.57 3.31 12.04
C ASP A 72 -16.22 1.85 12.29
N MET A 73 -15.07 1.60 12.90
CA MET A 73 -14.60 0.23 13.12
C MET A 73 -15.34 -0.50 14.24
N SER A 74 -16.08 0.22 15.09
CA SER A 74 -16.92 -0.37 16.14
C SER A 74 -18.19 -1.03 15.58
N VAL A 75 -18.66 -0.59 14.41
CA VAL A 75 -19.84 -1.15 13.74
C VAL A 75 -19.44 -2.47 13.05
N LYS A 76 -20.10 -3.56 13.45
CA LYS A 76 -19.80 -4.93 12.98
C LYS A 76 -21.08 -5.62 12.48
N ASP A 77 -21.67 -5.08 11.43
CA ASP A 77 -22.90 -5.60 10.81
C ASP A 77 -22.77 -5.68 9.28
N SER A 78 -23.84 -6.14 8.61
CA SER A 78 -23.88 -6.28 7.15
C SER A 78 -23.71 -4.97 6.36
N ASN A 79 -23.86 -3.80 7.01
CA ASN A 79 -23.68 -2.49 6.40
C ASN A 79 -22.22 -1.98 6.56
N SER A 80 -21.40 -2.67 7.37
CA SER A 80 -20.01 -2.32 7.61
C SER A 80 -19.18 -2.56 6.35
N LYS A 81 -18.94 -1.51 5.59
CA LYS A 81 -18.09 -1.54 4.41
C LYS A 81 -16.64 -1.25 4.81
N TYR A 82 -15.71 -1.78 4.05
CA TYR A 82 -14.31 -1.39 4.10
C TYR A 82 -13.83 -0.97 2.72
N PHE A 83 -12.79 -0.15 2.72
CA PHE A 83 -12.17 0.43 1.54
C PHE A 83 -10.66 0.30 1.69
N HIS A 84 -9.93 0.34 0.59
CA HIS A 84 -8.48 0.35 0.64
C HIS A 84 -7.95 1.77 0.82
N LEU A 85 -6.87 1.89 1.60
CA LEU A 85 -6.14 3.13 1.84
C LEU A 85 -4.66 2.80 2.08
N VAL A 86 -3.75 3.35 1.28
CA VAL A 86 -2.31 3.10 1.46
C VAL A 86 -1.74 4.08 2.47
N ALA A 87 -1.05 3.56 3.48
CA ALA A 87 -0.33 4.33 4.47
C ALA A 87 1.16 3.96 4.45
N LEU A 88 2.03 4.94 4.23
CA LEU A 88 3.47 4.80 4.22
C LEU A 88 4.06 5.45 5.47
N ALA A 89 5.02 4.79 6.10
CA ALA A 89 5.77 5.34 7.22
C ALA A 89 6.72 6.44 6.72
N LYS A 90 6.54 7.67 7.19
CA LYS A 90 7.41 8.80 6.84
C LYS A 90 8.76 8.74 7.57
N ASN A 91 8.78 8.17 8.77
CA ASN A 91 9.93 8.07 9.66
C ASN A 91 9.77 6.88 10.61
N GLU A 92 10.68 6.69 11.56
CA GLU A 92 10.62 5.60 12.53
C GLU A 92 9.33 5.65 13.39
N ARG A 93 8.84 6.83 13.76
CA ARG A 93 7.57 6.94 14.50
C ARG A 93 6.40 6.46 13.64
N GLY A 94 6.41 6.77 12.34
CA GLY A 94 5.42 6.26 11.39
C GLY A 94 5.45 4.74 11.26
N ARG A 95 6.66 4.13 11.25
CA ARG A 95 6.79 2.67 11.24
C ARG A 95 6.20 2.02 12.51
N VAL A 96 6.48 2.60 13.67
CA VAL A 96 5.89 2.15 14.94
C VAL A 96 4.38 2.35 14.93
N ALA A 97 3.91 3.51 14.44
CA ALA A 97 2.49 3.81 14.31
C ALA A 97 1.75 2.80 13.44
N LEU A 98 2.33 2.39 12.29
CA LEU A 98 1.72 1.36 11.44
C LEU A 98 1.59 0.01 12.16
N ASN A 99 2.56 -0.39 13.00
CA ASN A 99 2.43 -1.59 13.84
C ASN A 99 1.26 -1.46 14.84
N GLU A 100 1.10 -0.29 15.46
CA GLU A 100 -0.03 -0.02 16.38
C GLU A 100 -1.37 -0.04 15.63
N ILE A 101 -1.46 0.62 14.46
CA ILE A 101 -2.65 0.64 13.60
C ILE A 101 -3.04 -0.78 13.17
N VAL A 102 -2.08 -1.59 12.70
CA VAL A 102 -2.34 -2.99 12.33
C VAL A 102 -2.80 -3.80 13.55
N THR A 103 -2.21 -3.57 14.72
CA THR A 103 -2.62 -4.21 15.97
C THR A 103 -4.06 -3.84 16.34
N GLN A 104 -4.40 -2.54 16.37
CA GLN A 104 -5.75 -2.07 16.67
C GLN A 104 -6.78 -2.60 15.67
N SER A 105 -6.45 -2.58 14.37
CA SER A 105 -7.35 -3.10 13.33
C SER A 105 -7.71 -4.57 13.52
N ASN A 106 -6.76 -5.38 14.02
CA ASN A 106 -6.96 -6.79 14.29
C ASN A 106 -7.72 -7.03 15.60
N PHE A 107 -7.36 -6.35 16.69
CA PHE A 107 -7.99 -6.59 18.00
C PHE A 107 -9.36 -5.93 18.15
N GLU A 108 -9.52 -4.72 17.64
CA GLU A 108 -10.71 -3.91 17.87
C GLU A 108 -11.58 -3.81 16.62
N GLY A 109 -10.96 -3.60 15.44
CA GLY A 109 -11.64 -3.36 14.18
C GLY A 109 -12.04 -4.59 13.37
N PHE A 110 -11.61 -5.80 13.77
CA PHE A 110 -11.82 -7.00 12.97
C PHE A 110 -13.29 -7.34 12.75
N TYR A 111 -13.68 -7.33 11.48
CA TYR A 111 -14.96 -7.85 10.99
C TYR A 111 -14.78 -8.26 9.52
N PHE A 112 -14.58 -9.55 9.26
CA PHE A 112 -14.09 -10.17 8.02
C PHE A 112 -12.69 -9.73 7.60
N LYS A 113 -12.34 -8.48 7.79
CA LYS A 113 -11.00 -7.89 7.55
C LYS A 113 -10.58 -7.05 8.77
N PRO A 114 -9.27 -6.84 9.00
CA PRO A 114 -8.77 -5.96 10.04
C PRO A 114 -8.98 -4.49 9.63
N ARG A 115 -10.08 -3.89 10.10
CA ARG A 115 -10.50 -2.55 9.68
C ARG A 115 -10.03 -1.47 10.64
N ILE A 116 -9.80 -0.28 10.10
CA ILE A 116 -9.45 0.91 10.85
C ILE A 116 -10.28 2.09 10.34
N ASP A 117 -10.63 3.04 11.19
CA ASP A 117 -11.30 4.26 10.78
C ASP A 117 -10.37 5.48 10.88
N LEU A 118 -10.80 6.60 10.29
CA LEU A 118 -10.02 7.83 10.22
C LEU A 118 -9.72 8.41 11.60
N ALA A 119 -10.60 8.20 12.59
CA ALA A 119 -10.40 8.70 13.94
C ALA A 119 -9.18 8.07 14.62
N HIS A 120 -8.94 6.78 14.35
CA HIS A 120 -7.79 6.03 14.87
C HIS A 120 -6.50 6.28 14.07
N LEU A 121 -6.59 6.74 12.83
CA LEU A 121 -5.43 7.15 12.03
C LEU A 121 -4.94 8.56 12.37
N ARG A 122 -5.84 9.44 12.76
CA ARG A 122 -5.57 10.88 13.03
C ARG A 122 -4.42 11.15 14.00
N PRO A 123 -4.22 10.40 15.11
CA PRO A 123 -3.09 10.62 16.02
C PRO A 123 -1.71 10.48 15.37
N TYR A 124 -1.60 9.78 14.26
CA TYR A 124 -0.34 9.47 13.56
C TYR A 124 -0.13 10.28 12.28
N ALA A 125 -1.00 11.26 12.01
CA ALA A 125 -1.09 11.96 10.72
C ALA A 125 0.22 12.62 10.27
N ASP A 126 1.01 13.16 11.19
CA ASP A 126 2.27 13.86 10.88
C ASP A 126 3.41 12.88 10.48
N ASP A 127 3.31 11.63 10.91
CA ASP A 127 4.32 10.60 10.71
C ASP A 127 3.99 9.62 9.57
N LEU A 128 2.84 9.84 8.90
CA LEU A 128 2.37 9.03 7.78
C LEU A 128 2.29 9.85 6.48
N ILE A 129 2.41 9.14 5.36
CA ILE A 129 2.00 9.61 4.04
C ILE A 129 0.86 8.70 3.58
N ILE A 130 -0.22 9.31 3.11
CA ILE A 130 -1.44 8.58 2.72
C ILE A 130 -1.65 8.70 1.21
N LEU A 131 -1.91 7.56 0.55
CA LEU A 131 -2.34 7.50 -0.84
C LEU A 131 -3.78 6.97 -0.90
N SER A 132 -4.56 7.47 -1.87
CA SER A 132 -6.00 7.14 -1.96
C SER A 132 -6.32 5.71 -2.42
N ALA A 133 -5.30 4.90 -2.68
CA ALA A 133 -5.37 3.51 -3.09
C ALA A 133 -6.12 3.24 -4.42
N CYS A 134 -6.58 2.00 -4.59
CA CYS A 134 -7.01 1.37 -5.85
C CYS A 134 -8.52 1.51 -6.13
N LEU A 135 -9.06 0.68 -7.04
CA LEU A 135 -10.51 0.58 -7.32
C LEU A 135 -11.35 0.13 -6.12
N ALA A 136 -10.72 -0.42 -5.09
CA ALA A 136 -11.38 -0.75 -3.83
C ALA A 136 -11.43 0.43 -2.84
N SER A 137 -10.92 1.61 -3.20
CA SER A 137 -10.91 2.80 -2.37
C SER A 137 -12.29 3.43 -2.15
N LYS A 138 -12.39 4.27 -1.15
CA LYS A 138 -13.60 5.07 -0.87
C LYS A 138 -13.95 5.98 -2.05
N LEU A 139 -12.94 6.56 -2.71
CA LEU A 139 -13.15 7.45 -3.86
C LEU A 139 -13.61 6.70 -5.12
N ALA A 140 -13.09 5.49 -5.35
CA ALA A 140 -13.48 4.69 -6.50
C ALA A 140 -14.93 4.19 -6.39
N ARG A 141 -15.33 3.79 -5.18
CA ARG A 141 -16.68 3.23 -4.90
C ARG A 141 -17.76 4.27 -4.64
N GLU A 142 -17.40 5.55 -4.54
CA GLU A 142 -18.36 6.66 -4.41
C GLU A 142 -18.75 7.21 -5.78
N SER A 143 -20.05 7.24 -6.07
CA SER A 143 -20.58 7.76 -7.33
C SER A 143 -20.86 9.27 -7.31
N ASP A 144 -21.09 9.84 -6.10
CA ASP A 144 -21.33 11.27 -5.95
C ASP A 144 -20.00 12.04 -5.95
N TYR A 145 -19.80 12.84 -7.00
CA TYR A 145 -18.59 13.65 -7.15
C TYR A 145 -18.39 14.64 -5.99
N GLY A 146 -19.47 15.29 -5.54
CA GLY A 146 -19.41 16.21 -4.40
C GLY A 146 -19.02 15.53 -3.10
N GLN A 147 -19.42 14.26 -2.93
CA GLN A 147 -19.01 13.46 -1.78
C GLN A 147 -17.53 13.06 -1.88
N CYS A 148 -17.01 12.73 -3.08
CA CYS A 148 -15.58 12.52 -3.28
C CYS A 148 -14.75 13.75 -2.89
N VAL A 149 -15.18 14.95 -3.30
CA VAL A 149 -14.52 16.21 -2.92
C VAL A 149 -14.50 16.40 -1.39
N LYS A 150 -15.60 16.05 -0.69
CA LYS A 150 -15.63 16.11 0.79
C LYS A 150 -14.64 15.14 1.42
N TYR A 151 -14.55 13.88 0.94
CA TYR A 151 -13.58 12.92 1.43
C TYR A 151 -12.14 13.41 1.22
N ILE A 152 -11.81 13.93 0.04
CA ILE A 152 -10.47 14.48 -0.22
C ILE A 152 -10.14 15.62 0.72
N ASN A 153 -11.07 16.55 0.95
CA ASN A 153 -10.86 17.67 1.87
C ASN A 153 -10.71 17.20 3.33
N GLU A 154 -11.42 16.15 3.73
CA GLU A 154 -11.27 15.52 5.05
C GLU A 154 -9.88 14.89 5.20
N TYR A 155 -9.41 14.12 4.21
CA TYR A 155 -8.05 13.57 4.23
C TYR A 155 -6.98 14.67 4.25
N LYS A 156 -7.09 15.69 3.40
CA LYS A 156 -6.15 16.82 3.37
C LYS A 156 -6.12 17.62 4.69
N SER A 157 -7.25 17.74 5.36
CA SER A 157 -7.31 18.40 6.68
C SER A 157 -6.76 17.54 7.81
N THR A 158 -6.73 16.22 7.61
CA THR A 158 -6.23 15.27 8.60
C THR A 158 -4.74 14.98 8.39
N PHE A 159 -4.33 14.72 7.14
CA PHE A 159 -2.98 14.30 6.79
C PHE A 159 -2.25 15.41 6.02
N PRO A 160 -1.16 15.96 6.56
CA PRO A 160 -0.34 16.95 5.84
C PRO A 160 0.22 16.42 4.52
N ASN A 161 0.38 15.09 4.42
CA ASN A 161 0.96 14.40 3.27
C ASN A 161 -0.07 13.40 2.70
N PHE A 162 -1.06 13.92 1.98
CA PHE A 162 -2.07 13.13 1.29
C PHE A 162 -1.93 13.30 -0.23
N PHE A 163 -1.95 12.19 -0.96
CA PHE A 163 -1.86 12.13 -2.41
C PHE A 163 -2.99 11.27 -2.96
N LEU A 164 -3.55 11.70 -4.10
CA LEU A 164 -4.42 10.85 -4.90
C LEU A 164 -3.58 9.81 -5.63
N GLU A 165 -4.16 8.65 -5.90
CA GLU A 165 -3.49 7.55 -6.58
C GLU A 165 -4.22 7.19 -7.87
N MET A 166 -3.47 7.13 -8.96
CA MET A 166 -3.86 6.56 -10.24
C MET A 166 -3.03 5.29 -10.48
N GLN A 167 -3.62 4.32 -11.19
CA GLN A 167 -2.92 3.04 -11.43
C GLN A 167 -2.75 2.78 -12.93
N SER A 168 -1.58 2.23 -13.28
CA SER A 168 -1.20 1.90 -14.65
C SER A 168 -1.77 0.56 -15.08
N HIS A 169 -3.10 0.48 -15.15
CA HIS A 169 -3.84 -0.68 -15.64
C HIS A 169 -4.67 -0.32 -16.86
N ASN A 170 -4.92 -1.31 -17.73
CA ASN A 170 -5.53 -1.08 -19.03
C ASN A 170 -7.00 -1.52 -19.11
N THR A 171 -7.69 -1.66 -17.98
CA THR A 171 -9.14 -1.96 -17.96
C THR A 171 -9.98 -0.70 -18.18
N ASP A 172 -11.17 -0.83 -18.73
CA ASP A 172 -12.08 0.30 -18.92
C ASP A 172 -12.52 0.94 -17.59
N GLU A 173 -12.61 0.15 -16.52
CA GLU A 173 -12.93 0.65 -15.20
C GLU A 173 -11.81 1.52 -14.66
N GLN A 174 -10.56 1.04 -14.76
CA GLN A 174 -9.39 1.80 -14.29
C GLN A 174 -9.19 3.09 -15.08
N ARG A 175 -9.40 3.06 -16.42
CA ARG A 175 -9.33 4.27 -17.26
C ARG A 175 -10.32 5.33 -16.80
N ARG A 176 -11.58 4.94 -16.55
CA ARG A 176 -12.60 5.87 -16.04
C ARG A 176 -12.24 6.41 -14.66
N TYR A 177 -11.69 5.57 -13.80
CA TYR A 177 -11.26 6.00 -12.48
C TYR A 177 -10.06 6.94 -12.55
N ASN A 178 -9.06 6.67 -13.38
CA ASN A 178 -7.91 7.56 -13.58
C ASN A 178 -8.34 8.95 -14.05
N GLN A 179 -9.29 9.03 -14.98
CA GLN A 179 -9.86 10.31 -15.44
C GLN A 179 -10.59 11.03 -14.31
N LYS A 180 -11.41 10.31 -13.53
CA LYS A 180 -12.08 10.88 -12.33
C LYS A 180 -11.07 11.40 -11.31
N VAL A 181 -9.99 10.68 -11.06
CA VAL A 181 -8.93 11.11 -10.14
C VAL A 181 -8.26 12.39 -10.66
N LEU A 182 -7.99 12.48 -11.94
CA LEU A 182 -7.40 13.69 -12.56
C LEU A 182 -8.30 14.92 -12.37
N GLU A 183 -9.61 14.78 -12.63
CA GLU A 183 -10.60 15.84 -12.40
C GLU A 183 -10.68 16.25 -10.91
N LEU A 184 -10.68 15.27 -10.01
CA LEU A 184 -10.68 15.51 -8.57
C LEU A 184 -9.38 16.18 -8.09
N ALA A 185 -8.23 15.80 -8.66
CA ALA A 185 -6.93 16.40 -8.35
C ALA A 185 -6.94 17.90 -8.68
N GLU A 186 -7.45 18.27 -9.87
CA GLU A 186 -7.59 19.65 -10.30
C GLU A 186 -8.59 20.42 -9.44
N ALA A 187 -9.80 19.87 -9.22
CA ALA A 187 -10.87 20.53 -8.47
C ALA A 187 -10.52 20.78 -7.00
N THR A 188 -9.70 19.91 -6.40
CA THR A 188 -9.31 20.01 -4.98
C THR A 188 -7.90 20.55 -4.77
N ASN A 189 -7.17 20.85 -5.84
CA ASN A 189 -5.75 21.19 -5.81
C ASN A 189 -4.96 20.17 -4.96
N THR A 190 -5.08 18.89 -5.33
CA THR A 190 -4.41 17.77 -4.64
C THR A 190 -3.43 17.11 -5.59
N GLU A 191 -2.21 16.88 -5.13
CA GLU A 191 -1.21 16.15 -5.90
C GLU A 191 -1.60 14.68 -6.07
N PHE A 192 -1.11 14.04 -7.13
CA PHE A 192 -1.33 12.62 -7.37
C PHE A 192 -0.04 11.88 -7.68
N VAL A 193 -0.05 10.58 -7.46
CA VAL A 193 0.98 9.61 -7.82
C VAL A 193 0.44 8.60 -8.82
N ILE A 194 1.34 7.97 -9.59
CA ILE A 194 1.01 6.82 -10.43
C ILE A 194 1.72 5.60 -9.86
N THR A 195 0.95 4.56 -9.56
CA THR A 195 1.44 3.28 -9.07
C THR A 195 1.05 2.14 -10.01
N THR A 196 1.52 0.95 -9.74
CA THR A 196 1.17 -0.26 -10.47
C THR A 196 0.33 -1.24 -9.65
N ASP A 197 0.20 -0.98 -8.33
CA ASP A 197 -0.50 -1.91 -7.43
C ASP A 197 -0.06 -3.35 -7.69
N SER A 198 1.27 -3.54 -7.64
CA SER A 198 1.89 -4.79 -8.13
C SER A 198 1.55 -5.95 -7.21
N HIS A 199 0.96 -7.00 -7.79
CA HIS A 199 0.67 -8.27 -7.13
C HIS A 199 1.56 -9.41 -7.66
N ALA A 200 2.47 -9.08 -8.58
CA ALA A 200 3.50 -9.95 -9.11
C ALA A 200 4.75 -9.14 -9.45
N ALA A 201 5.92 -9.76 -9.45
CA ALA A 201 7.16 -9.07 -9.80
C ALA A 201 7.22 -8.75 -11.29
N THR A 202 6.86 -9.69 -12.15
CA THR A 202 6.90 -9.56 -13.61
C THR A 202 5.54 -9.82 -14.24
N LYS A 203 5.40 -9.44 -15.51
CA LYS A 203 4.19 -9.72 -16.28
C LYS A 203 3.90 -11.22 -16.42
N ASP A 204 4.93 -12.04 -16.56
CA ASP A 204 4.78 -13.49 -16.72
C ASP A 204 4.28 -14.14 -15.41
N ASP A 205 4.61 -13.56 -14.26
CA ASP A 205 4.19 -14.05 -12.94
C ASP A 205 2.70 -13.81 -12.69
N LEU A 206 2.04 -12.89 -13.40
CA LEU A 206 0.59 -12.67 -13.30
C LEU A 206 -0.21 -13.94 -13.63
N TYR A 207 0.33 -14.84 -14.44
CA TYR A 207 -0.30 -16.13 -14.68
C TYR A 207 -0.44 -16.96 -13.38
N TYR A 208 0.61 -16.98 -12.57
CA TYR A 208 0.60 -17.71 -11.30
C TYR A 208 -0.22 -16.96 -10.22
N GLN A 209 -0.12 -15.63 -10.20
CA GLN A 209 -0.91 -14.79 -9.34
C GLN A 209 -2.42 -15.01 -9.57
N ALA A 210 -2.86 -15.08 -10.84
CA ALA A 210 -4.25 -15.38 -11.18
C ALA A 210 -4.72 -16.74 -10.60
N ARG A 211 -3.82 -17.75 -10.50
CA ARG A 211 -4.14 -19.04 -9.86
C ARG A 211 -4.37 -18.91 -8.37
N HIS A 212 -3.60 -18.06 -7.68
CA HIS A 212 -3.83 -17.76 -6.26
C HIS A 212 -5.22 -17.14 -6.04
N VAL A 213 -5.59 -16.15 -6.85
CA VAL A 213 -6.90 -15.49 -6.78
C VAL A 213 -8.04 -16.48 -7.08
N GLN A 214 -7.89 -17.34 -8.09
CA GLN A 214 -8.86 -18.39 -8.40
C GLN A 214 -9.09 -19.34 -7.21
N ILE A 215 -8.01 -19.75 -6.54
CA ILE A 215 -8.09 -20.60 -5.34
C ILE A 215 -8.80 -19.85 -4.20
N ALA A 216 -8.46 -18.56 -4.00
CA ALA A 216 -9.04 -17.75 -2.95
C ALA A 216 -10.56 -17.57 -3.09
N HIS A 217 -11.04 -17.46 -4.32
CA HIS A 217 -12.46 -17.21 -4.63
C HIS A 217 -13.23 -18.44 -5.09
N ASP A 218 -12.59 -19.62 -5.19
CA ASP A 218 -13.18 -20.85 -5.76
C ASP A 218 -13.82 -20.59 -7.15
N ASP A 219 -13.15 -19.76 -7.98
CA ASP A 219 -13.65 -19.33 -9.29
C ASP A 219 -12.53 -19.35 -10.35
N GLU A 220 -12.56 -20.36 -11.21
CA GLU A 220 -11.59 -20.55 -12.29
C GLU A 220 -11.71 -19.51 -13.43
N THR A 221 -12.75 -18.69 -13.45
CA THR A 221 -12.99 -17.68 -14.50
C THR A 221 -12.30 -16.35 -14.24
N LEU A 222 -11.76 -16.14 -13.04
CA LEU A 222 -11.06 -14.92 -12.64
C LEU A 222 -9.65 -14.83 -13.26
N THR A 223 -9.56 -14.57 -14.55
CA THR A 223 -8.28 -14.55 -15.29
C THR A 223 -7.75 -13.17 -15.65
N GLU A 224 -8.59 -12.12 -15.58
CA GLU A 224 -8.28 -10.79 -16.13
C GLU A 224 -8.25 -9.66 -15.09
N LEU A 225 -8.52 -9.95 -13.81
CA LEU A 225 -8.68 -8.92 -12.76
C LEU A 225 -7.41 -8.09 -12.49
N TYR A 226 -6.24 -8.62 -12.81
CA TYR A 226 -4.95 -8.07 -12.41
C TYR A 226 -4.04 -7.70 -13.60
N ASP A 227 -4.62 -7.47 -14.81
CA ASP A 227 -3.82 -7.02 -15.95
C ASP A 227 -3.17 -5.67 -15.64
N GLY A 228 -1.83 -5.66 -15.65
CA GLY A 228 -1.03 -4.50 -15.28
C GLY A 228 -0.52 -4.46 -13.84
N CYS A 229 -1.00 -5.36 -12.93
CA CYS A 229 -0.58 -5.41 -11.54
C CYS A 229 0.80 -6.10 -11.35
N TYR A 230 1.82 -5.61 -12.03
CA TYR A 230 3.21 -6.06 -11.88
C TYR A 230 4.14 -4.85 -11.84
N ILE A 231 5.39 -5.03 -11.43
CA ILE A 231 6.38 -3.94 -11.45
C ILE A 231 6.71 -3.60 -12.90
N GLN A 232 6.09 -2.52 -13.40
CA GLN A 232 6.27 -2.01 -14.74
C GLN A 232 7.53 -1.14 -14.82
N SER A 233 8.17 -1.13 -15.97
CA SER A 233 9.15 -0.11 -16.33
C SER A 233 8.44 1.23 -16.59
N GLU A 234 9.19 2.33 -16.52
CA GLU A 234 8.66 3.66 -16.86
C GLU A 234 8.07 3.70 -18.28
N ALA A 235 8.70 3.00 -19.23
CA ALA A 235 8.21 2.92 -20.60
C ALA A 235 6.85 2.21 -20.70
N GLU A 236 6.66 1.11 -19.97
CA GLU A 236 5.37 0.39 -19.92
C GLU A 236 4.28 1.27 -19.31
N ILE A 237 4.59 2.04 -18.26
CA ILE A 237 3.63 3.00 -17.66
C ILE A 237 3.24 4.08 -18.66
N TYR A 238 4.21 4.66 -19.41
CA TYR A 238 3.90 5.62 -20.46
C TYR A 238 3.03 5.03 -21.57
N GLU A 239 3.30 3.79 -22.00
CA GLU A 239 2.51 3.10 -23.02
C GLU A 239 1.04 2.96 -22.59
N VAL A 240 0.79 2.58 -21.33
CA VAL A 240 -0.55 2.39 -20.77
C VAL A 240 -1.25 3.73 -20.50
N MET A 241 -0.57 4.65 -19.81
CA MET A 241 -1.19 5.82 -19.20
C MET A 241 -1.30 7.03 -20.13
N SER A 242 -0.41 7.18 -21.14
CA SER A 242 -0.40 8.37 -22.00
C SER A 242 -1.71 8.58 -22.74
N SER A 243 -2.36 7.50 -23.18
CA SER A 243 -3.66 7.56 -23.83
C SER A 243 -4.82 7.84 -22.86
N GLN A 244 -4.63 7.60 -21.57
CA GLN A 244 -5.66 7.77 -20.53
C GLN A 244 -5.68 9.19 -19.98
N ILE A 245 -4.51 9.75 -19.66
CA ILE A 245 -4.39 11.04 -18.95
C ILE A 245 -3.45 12.04 -19.62
N GLY A 246 -2.81 11.68 -20.74
CA GLY A 246 -1.81 12.50 -21.42
C GLY A 246 -0.40 12.41 -20.83
N GLU A 247 0.62 12.53 -21.70
CA GLU A 247 2.04 12.34 -21.31
C GLU A 247 2.51 13.27 -20.19
N GLU A 248 2.08 14.52 -20.17
CA GLU A 248 2.48 15.49 -19.14
C GLU A 248 1.97 15.07 -17.75
N ASN A 249 0.74 14.55 -17.66
CA ASN A 249 0.21 14.05 -16.39
C ASN A 249 0.91 12.76 -15.96
N VAL A 250 1.29 11.88 -16.90
CA VAL A 250 2.12 10.70 -16.60
C VAL A 250 3.44 11.14 -15.98
N LYS A 251 4.12 12.09 -16.61
CA LYS A 251 5.38 12.65 -16.12
C LYS A 251 5.23 13.25 -14.73
N LEU A 252 4.18 14.04 -14.48
CA LEU A 252 3.89 14.63 -13.17
C LEU A 252 3.64 13.55 -12.11
N GLY A 253 2.78 12.57 -12.40
CA GLY A 253 2.46 11.50 -11.46
C GLY A 253 3.67 10.64 -11.09
N LEU A 254 4.54 10.30 -12.05
CA LEU A 254 5.79 9.59 -11.78
C LEU A 254 6.81 10.45 -11.00
N ALA A 255 6.93 11.74 -11.31
CA ALA A 255 7.77 12.66 -10.54
C ALA A 255 7.28 12.78 -9.09
N SER A 256 5.97 12.79 -8.87
CA SER A 256 5.36 12.82 -7.53
C SER A 256 5.71 11.57 -6.72
N THR A 257 5.91 10.39 -7.32
CA THR A 257 6.36 9.19 -6.59
C THR A 257 7.74 9.38 -5.98
N ASN A 258 8.66 10.01 -6.72
CA ASN A 258 10.00 10.34 -6.20
C ASN A 258 9.91 11.40 -5.10
N LYS A 259 9.05 12.42 -5.28
CA LYS A 259 8.78 13.41 -4.23
C LYS A 259 8.32 12.76 -2.94
N VAL A 260 7.39 11.79 -3.01
CA VAL A 260 6.94 11.02 -1.85
C VAL A 260 8.11 10.25 -1.23
N ALA A 261 8.91 9.55 -2.04
CA ALA A 261 10.08 8.81 -1.55
C ALA A 261 11.11 9.72 -0.86
N ASP A 262 11.33 10.95 -1.38
CA ASP A 262 12.24 11.94 -0.82
C ASP A 262 11.76 12.51 0.54
N MET A 263 10.44 12.54 0.77
CA MET A 263 9.85 12.95 2.05
C MET A 263 10.02 11.91 3.17
N ILE A 264 10.36 10.69 2.83
CA ILE A 264 10.48 9.56 3.76
C ILE A 264 11.93 9.46 4.24
N GLU A 265 12.14 9.32 5.54
CA GLU A 265 13.44 9.06 6.14
C GLU A 265 13.86 7.60 5.90
N ASN A 266 15.16 7.33 5.94
CA ASN A 266 15.64 5.95 6.00
C ASN A 266 15.32 5.37 7.36
N VAL A 267 14.61 4.25 7.37
CA VAL A 267 14.23 3.53 8.59
C VAL A 267 14.90 2.16 8.58
N ASP A 268 15.47 1.80 9.72
CA ASP A 268 16.04 0.48 9.96
C ASP A 268 15.19 -0.28 10.97
N MET A 269 14.91 -1.56 10.71
CA MET A 269 14.24 -2.40 11.69
C MET A 269 15.18 -2.63 12.88
N PRO A 270 14.72 -2.36 14.14
CA PRO A 270 15.57 -2.53 15.31
C PRO A 270 15.72 -4.01 15.64
N PHE A 271 16.75 -4.66 15.09
CA PHE A 271 17.11 -6.01 15.50
C PHE A 271 17.77 -5.96 16.88
N GLN A 272 17.06 -6.44 17.89
CA GLN A 272 17.60 -6.62 19.24
C GLN A 272 17.98 -8.08 19.46
N ALA A 273 18.92 -8.33 20.38
CA ALA A 273 19.18 -9.68 20.84
C ALA A 273 17.88 -10.31 21.38
N PRO A 274 17.65 -11.61 21.16
CA PRO A 274 16.45 -12.28 21.65
C PRO A 274 16.27 -12.02 23.15
N GLN A 275 15.11 -11.47 23.50
CA GLN A 275 14.73 -11.27 24.90
C GLN A 275 13.86 -12.46 25.32
N LEU A 276 14.39 -13.33 26.12
CA LEU A 276 13.62 -14.41 26.73
C LEU A 276 12.67 -13.82 27.79
N PRO A 277 11.43 -14.28 27.86
CA PRO A 277 10.51 -13.86 28.90
C PRO A 277 11.08 -14.29 30.27
N THR A 278 11.18 -13.34 31.20
CA THR A 278 11.52 -13.62 32.57
C THR A 278 10.26 -13.97 33.34
N TYR A 279 10.24 -15.16 33.92
CA TYR A 279 9.17 -15.55 34.84
C TYR A 279 9.63 -15.20 36.27
N PRO A 280 8.88 -14.41 37.04
CA PRO A 280 9.20 -14.14 38.42
C PRO A 280 9.07 -15.45 39.22
N LEU A 281 10.21 -15.98 39.70
CA LEU A 281 10.18 -17.17 40.53
C LEU A 281 9.63 -16.80 41.92
N PRO A 282 8.80 -17.67 42.54
CA PRO A 282 8.38 -17.50 43.93
C PRO A 282 9.58 -17.48 44.88
N ASP A 283 9.45 -16.74 45.99
CA ASP A 283 10.52 -16.66 47.00
C ASP A 283 10.95 -18.06 47.45
N GLY A 284 12.25 -18.34 47.37
CA GLY A 284 12.83 -19.60 47.76
C GLY A 284 13.11 -20.60 46.63
N PHE A 285 12.80 -20.22 45.37
CA PHE A 285 13.27 -20.97 44.20
C PHE A 285 14.65 -20.44 43.79
N GLU A 286 15.64 -21.30 43.78
CA GLU A 286 16.94 -20.98 43.16
C GLU A 286 16.89 -21.26 41.68
N ASP A 287 17.46 -20.35 40.88
CA ASP A 287 17.64 -20.53 39.44
C ASP A 287 18.75 -21.58 39.21
N ASN A 288 18.34 -22.80 38.94
CA ASN A 288 19.23 -23.94 38.71
C ASN A 288 19.40 -24.25 37.19
N LEU A 289 19.34 -23.24 36.32
CA LEU A 289 19.64 -23.40 34.91
C LEU A 289 21.04 -22.98 34.54
#